data_9ff72ceca51ca1708226feb1d1e6c3ff
#
_entry.id   9ff72ceca51ca1708226feb1d1e6c3ff
#
_cell.length_a   1.000
_cell.length_b   1.000
_cell.length_c   1.000
_cell.angle_alpha   90.00
_cell.angle_beta   90.00
_cell.angle_gamma   90.00
#
_symmetry.space_group_name_H-M   'P 1'
#
loop_
_entity.id
_entity.type
_entity.pdbx_description
1 polymer ?
#
loop_
_entity_poly.entity_id
_entity_poly.type
_entity_poly.pdbx_seq_one_letter_code
_entity_poly.pdbx_strand_id
1 'polypeptide(L)'
;MKKVVNEVDLMYKDAGMELSVLHLGGDEVPHGAWEGSDIAMTFMKEKGFKETRELKDYFIEQIIPFFKEKNIQLGAWQEVGLLPDETVNKKFSEDNVLSYCWNTVPEWNGDEIPYRLANAGYPIILCNVSNLYFDLSYNKHENEPGAYWGGFVNEYNSFN
;
A
#
# COMPACT_ATOMS: atom_id res chain seq x y z
N MET A 1 -9.46 4.29 -13.59
CA MET A 1 -8.08 4.53 -13.11
C MET A 1 -7.17 5.14 -14.19
N LYS A 2 -6.94 4.51 -15.36
CA LYS A 2 -6.05 5.05 -16.43
C LYS A 2 -6.31 6.52 -16.79
N LYS A 3 -7.58 6.93 -16.87
CA LYS A 3 -7.95 8.33 -17.10
C LYS A 3 -7.44 9.25 -15.98
N VAL A 4 -7.58 8.85 -14.71
CA VAL A 4 -7.11 9.64 -13.56
C VAL A 4 -5.58 9.80 -13.61
N VAL A 5 -4.86 8.71 -13.85
CA VAL A 5 -3.38 8.76 -13.97
C VAL A 5 -2.95 9.69 -15.11
N ASN A 6 -3.65 9.67 -16.25
CA ASN A 6 -3.36 10.58 -17.35
C ASN A 6 -3.56 12.06 -16.97
N GLU A 7 -4.64 12.37 -16.25
CA GLU A 7 -4.90 13.74 -15.81
C GLU A 7 -3.82 14.22 -14.82
N VAL A 8 -3.43 13.38 -13.87
CA VAL A 8 -2.34 13.71 -12.94
C VAL A 8 -1.02 13.91 -13.68
N ASP A 9 -0.67 13.04 -14.62
CA ASP A 9 0.53 13.14 -15.46
C ASP A 9 0.54 14.47 -16.26
N LEU A 10 -0.61 14.87 -16.81
CA LEU A 10 -0.76 16.15 -17.49
C LEU A 10 -0.55 17.34 -16.54
N MET A 11 -1.13 17.30 -15.35
CA MET A 11 -0.93 18.36 -14.34
C MET A 11 0.54 18.55 -13.98
N TYR A 12 1.30 17.45 -13.83
CA TYR A 12 2.73 17.50 -13.59
C TYR A 12 3.49 18.13 -14.77
N LYS A 13 3.16 17.72 -16.00
CA LYS A 13 3.76 18.28 -17.23
C LYS A 13 3.47 19.77 -17.39
N ASP A 14 2.24 20.20 -17.11
CA ASP A 14 1.85 21.60 -17.14
C ASP A 14 2.61 22.44 -16.11
N ALA A 15 2.99 21.83 -14.98
CA ALA A 15 3.85 22.42 -13.96
C ALA A 15 5.37 22.35 -14.30
N GLY A 16 5.74 21.80 -15.46
CA GLY A 16 7.15 21.61 -15.86
C GLY A 16 7.86 20.51 -15.09
N MET A 17 7.12 19.54 -14.54
CA MET A 17 7.63 18.43 -13.73
C MET A 17 7.35 17.08 -14.40
N GLU A 18 8.13 16.07 -14.01
CA GLU A 18 7.89 14.68 -14.37
C GLU A 18 7.18 13.94 -13.22
N LEU A 19 6.13 13.19 -13.54
CA LEU A 19 5.50 12.26 -12.61
C LEU A 19 6.30 10.95 -12.60
N SER A 20 7.21 10.78 -11.65
CA SER A 20 8.08 9.60 -11.57
C SER A 20 7.47 8.45 -10.78
N VAL A 21 6.66 8.75 -9.76
CA VAL A 21 5.99 7.77 -8.90
C VAL A 21 4.56 8.18 -8.67
N LEU A 22 3.63 7.24 -8.73
CA LEU A 22 2.25 7.46 -8.29
C LEU A 22 1.79 6.32 -7.39
N HIS A 23 1.37 6.67 -6.18
CA HIS A 23 0.89 5.72 -5.18
C HIS A 23 -0.61 5.47 -5.36
N LEU A 24 -1.01 4.21 -5.43
CA LEU A 24 -2.39 3.78 -5.66
C LEU A 24 -3.13 3.25 -4.42
N GLY A 25 -2.53 3.34 -3.23
CA GLY A 25 -3.13 2.77 -2.02
C GLY A 25 -2.95 1.25 -1.96
N GLY A 26 -4.03 0.53 -1.70
CA GLY A 26 -4.05 -0.93 -1.65
C GLY A 26 -3.98 -1.52 -0.26
N ASP A 27 -4.03 -0.67 0.76
CA ASP A 27 -4.09 -1.00 2.18
C ASP A 27 -5.48 -1.46 2.62
N GLU A 28 -5.53 -2.19 3.71
CA GLU A 28 -6.70 -2.46 4.55
C GLU A 28 -8.01 -2.78 3.81
N VAL A 29 -7.93 -3.52 2.69
CA VAL A 29 -9.14 -3.98 2.00
C VAL A 29 -9.91 -4.91 2.94
N PRO A 30 -11.11 -4.50 3.42
CA PRO A 30 -11.80 -5.24 4.45
C PRO A 30 -12.32 -6.58 3.94
N HIS A 31 -12.46 -7.54 4.85
CA HIS A 31 -13.21 -8.76 4.58
C HIS A 31 -14.62 -8.42 4.08
N GLY A 32 -15.10 -9.12 3.05
CA GLY A 32 -16.40 -8.87 2.45
C GLY A 32 -16.43 -7.69 1.47
N ALA A 33 -15.29 -7.02 1.22
CA ALA A 33 -15.22 -6.02 0.16
C ALA A 33 -15.68 -6.66 -1.17
N TRP A 34 -16.60 -5.96 -1.86
CA TRP A 34 -17.22 -6.36 -3.12
C TRP A 34 -18.18 -7.57 -3.06
N GLU A 35 -18.32 -8.30 -1.95
CA GLU A 35 -19.22 -9.48 -1.84
C GLU A 35 -20.70 -9.13 -2.07
N GLY A 36 -21.12 -7.90 -1.75
CA GLY A 36 -22.46 -7.39 -2.04
C GLY A 36 -22.68 -6.95 -3.50
N SER A 37 -21.70 -7.12 -4.39
CA SER A 37 -21.79 -6.71 -5.79
C SER A 37 -21.97 -7.91 -6.71
N ASP A 38 -23.13 -8.05 -7.30
CA ASP A 38 -23.43 -9.12 -8.30
C ASP A 38 -22.44 -9.08 -9.48
N ILE A 39 -21.99 -7.88 -9.87
CA ILE A 39 -21.02 -7.69 -10.93
C ILE A 39 -19.66 -8.27 -10.53
N ALA A 40 -19.20 -7.96 -9.31
CA ALA A 40 -17.93 -8.46 -8.80
C ALA A 40 -17.98 -10.00 -8.65
N MET A 41 -19.07 -10.53 -8.07
CA MET A 41 -19.23 -11.97 -7.88
C MET A 41 -19.32 -12.73 -9.21
N THR A 42 -19.98 -12.18 -10.21
CA THR A 42 -20.03 -12.76 -11.56
C THR A 42 -18.65 -12.78 -12.18
N PHE A 43 -17.92 -11.65 -12.10
CA PHE A 43 -16.57 -11.54 -12.62
C PHE A 43 -15.58 -12.52 -11.95
N MET A 44 -15.67 -12.64 -10.62
CA MET A 44 -14.86 -13.63 -9.88
C MET A 44 -15.10 -15.04 -10.37
N LYS A 45 -16.38 -15.41 -10.56
CA LYS A 45 -16.74 -16.74 -11.08
C LYS A 45 -16.17 -16.97 -12.48
N GLU A 46 -16.26 -15.99 -13.37
CA GLU A 46 -15.70 -16.06 -14.74
C GLU A 46 -14.18 -16.22 -14.73
N LYS A 47 -13.49 -15.57 -13.78
CA LYS A 47 -12.03 -15.64 -13.62
C LYS A 47 -11.56 -16.84 -12.79
N GLY A 48 -12.46 -17.54 -12.13
CA GLY A 48 -12.15 -18.66 -11.24
C GLY A 48 -11.53 -18.22 -9.91
N PHE A 49 -11.74 -16.96 -9.52
CA PHE A 49 -11.29 -16.42 -8.23
C PHE A 49 -12.10 -17.02 -7.09
N LYS A 50 -11.43 -17.33 -5.98
CA LYS A 50 -12.04 -17.95 -4.81
C LYS A 50 -12.32 -16.93 -3.72
N GLU A 51 -11.50 -15.88 -3.65
CA GLU A 51 -11.56 -14.85 -2.61
C GLU A 51 -11.62 -13.46 -3.25
N THR A 52 -12.37 -12.55 -2.62
CA THR A 52 -12.52 -11.16 -3.12
C THR A 52 -11.21 -10.39 -3.15
N ARG A 53 -10.24 -10.79 -2.35
CA ARG A 53 -8.90 -10.21 -2.36
C ARG A 53 -8.18 -10.38 -3.71
N GLU A 54 -8.44 -11.46 -4.44
CA GLU A 54 -7.87 -11.69 -5.77
C GLU A 54 -8.28 -10.60 -6.78
N LEU A 55 -9.39 -9.90 -6.52
CA LEU A 55 -9.80 -8.73 -7.32
C LEU A 55 -8.82 -7.57 -7.18
N LYS A 56 -8.27 -7.34 -5.97
CA LYS A 56 -7.22 -6.32 -5.75
C LYS A 56 -5.97 -6.67 -6.55
N ASP A 57 -5.49 -7.90 -6.43
CA ASP A 57 -4.30 -8.35 -7.13
C ASP A 57 -4.50 -8.28 -8.66
N TYR A 58 -5.65 -8.72 -9.14
CA TYR A 58 -6.02 -8.58 -10.55
C TYR A 58 -6.01 -7.12 -11.01
N PHE A 59 -6.56 -6.20 -10.21
CA PHE A 59 -6.53 -4.77 -10.54
C PHE A 59 -5.10 -4.26 -10.69
N ILE A 60 -4.22 -4.60 -9.75
CA ILE A 60 -2.80 -4.19 -9.80
C ILE A 60 -2.13 -4.75 -11.06
N GLU A 61 -2.36 -6.02 -11.39
CA GLU A 61 -1.84 -6.63 -12.63
C GLU A 61 -2.27 -5.89 -13.90
N GLN A 62 -3.54 -5.47 -13.95
CA GLN A 62 -4.07 -4.78 -15.13
C GLN A 62 -3.54 -3.35 -15.28
N ILE A 63 -3.06 -2.74 -14.19
CA ILE A 63 -2.58 -1.36 -14.23
C ILE A 63 -1.05 -1.26 -14.41
N ILE A 64 -0.28 -2.24 -13.99
CA ILE A 64 1.18 -2.26 -14.09
C ILE A 64 1.69 -1.97 -15.52
N PRO A 65 1.19 -2.64 -16.58
CA PRO A 65 1.66 -2.37 -17.94
C PRO A 65 1.47 -0.91 -18.36
N PHE A 66 0.38 -0.30 -17.93
CA PHE A 66 0.10 1.11 -18.23
C PHE A 66 1.07 2.07 -17.50
N PHE A 67 1.46 1.76 -16.28
CA PHE A 67 2.49 2.52 -15.56
C PHE A 67 3.86 2.38 -16.23
N LYS A 68 4.22 1.17 -16.65
CA LYS A 68 5.47 0.92 -17.39
C LYS A 68 5.52 1.68 -18.72
N GLU A 69 4.42 1.69 -19.48
CA GLU A 69 4.30 2.45 -20.73
C GLU A 69 4.56 3.96 -20.52
N LYS A 70 4.11 4.50 -19.40
CA LYS A 70 4.29 5.90 -19.03
C LYS A 70 5.62 6.22 -18.35
N ASN A 71 6.43 5.23 -18.06
CA ASN A 71 7.64 5.36 -17.25
C ASN A 71 7.36 5.94 -15.84
N ILE A 72 6.20 5.60 -15.27
CA ILE A 72 5.81 5.96 -13.91
C ILE A 72 5.97 4.72 -13.03
N GLN A 73 6.69 4.83 -11.92
CA GLN A 73 6.77 3.73 -10.95
C GLN A 73 5.48 3.65 -10.15
N LEU A 74 4.91 2.45 -10.04
CA LEU A 74 3.73 2.21 -9.21
C LEU A 74 4.15 2.09 -7.75
N GLY A 75 3.64 2.98 -6.89
CA GLY A 75 3.72 2.88 -5.44
C GLY A 75 2.45 2.27 -4.87
N ALA A 76 2.60 1.48 -3.81
CA ALA A 76 1.48 0.88 -3.10
C ALA A 76 1.84 0.61 -1.63
N TRP A 77 0.83 0.53 -0.76
CA TRP A 77 1.05 0.10 0.60
C TRP A 77 1.51 -1.36 0.66
N GLN A 78 2.19 -1.74 1.74
CA GLN A 78 2.81 -3.05 1.94
C GLN A 78 1.88 -4.24 1.69
N GLU A 79 0.57 -4.08 1.88
CA GLU A 79 -0.44 -5.13 1.69
C GLU A 79 -0.57 -5.60 0.24
N VAL A 80 -0.10 -4.82 -0.72
CA VAL A 80 0.00 -5.26 -2.12
C VAL A 80 1.10 -6.30 -2.28
N GLY A 81 2.18 -6.18 -1.51
CA GLY A 81 3.29 -7.14 -1.47
C GLY A 81 3.06 -8.36 -0.56
N LEU A 82 1.89 -8.46 0.09
CA LEU A 82 1.58 -9.54 1.04
C LEU A 82 0.39 -10.37 0.58
N LEU A 83 0.41 -11.67 0.90
CA LEU A 83 -0.72 -12.59 0.77
C LEU A 83 -1.64 -12.49 2.02
N PRO A 84 -2.85 -13.13 2.00
CA PRO A 84 -3.78 -13.11 3.14
C PRO A 84 -3.18 -13.63 4.46
N ASP A 85 -2.26 -14.58 4.38
CA ASP A 85 -1.52 -15.17 5.50
C ASP A 85 -0.27 -14.36 5.88
N GLU A 86 -0.15 -13.12 5.38
CA GLU A 86 0.98 -12.21 5.56
C GLU A 86 2.32 -12.73 5.00
N THR A 87 2.35 -13.82 4.29
CA THR A 87 3.54 -14.22 3.53
C THR A 87 3.75 -13.32 2.32
N VAL A 88 4.99 -13.23 1.84
CA VAL A 88 5.32 -12.32 0.74
C VAL A 88 4.73 -12.80 -0.58
N ASN A 89 3.95 -11.94 -1.21
CA ASN A 89 3.51 -12.11 -2.59
C ASN A 89 4.64 -11.67 -3.55
N LYS A 90 5.36 -12.62 -4.10
CA LYS A 90 6.48 -12.33 -5.03
C LYS A 90 6.05 -11.83 -6.41
N LYS A 91 4.76 -11.86 -6.71
CA LYS A 91 4.22 -11.58 -8.04
C LYS A 91 4.59 -10.18 -8.57
N PHE A 92 4.61 -9.19 -7.70
CA PHE A 92 4.83 -7.80 -8.11
C PHE A 92 6.24 -7.28 -7.83
N SER A 93 7.13 -8.07 -7.20
CA SER A 93 8.52 -7.65 -6.96
C SER A 93 9.30 -7.48 -8.28
N GLU A 94 9.08 -8.36 -9.25
CA GLU A 94 9.69 -8.29 -10.58
C GLU A 94 9.17 -7.10 -11.42
N ASP A 95 8.01 -6.58 -11.08
CA ASP A 95 7.41 -5.42 -11.71
C ASP A 95 7.88 -4.08 -11.13
N ASN A 96 8.82 -4.13 -10.19
CA ASN A 96 9.39 -2.96 -9.51
C ASN A 96 8.33 -2.10 -8.80
N VAL A 97 7.29 -2.74 -8.22
CA VAL A 97 6.28 -2.06 -7.39
C VAL A 97 6.96 -1.55 -6.13
N LEU A 98 6.90 -0.23 -5.91
CA LEU A 98 7.48 0.44 -4.75
C LEU A 98 6.56 0.23 -3.53
N SER A 99 7.04 -0.51 -2.55
CA SER A 99 6.26 -0.85 -1.36
C SER A 99 6.47 0.18 -0.24
N TYR A 100 5.40 0.82 0.17
CA TYR A 100 5.37 1.74 1.31
C TYR A 100 4.99 0.96 2.56
N CYS A 101 5.95 0.76 3.45
CA CYS A 101 5.80 -0.05 4.65
C CYS A 101 5.46 0.82 5.85
N TRP A 102 4.25 0.71 6.33
CA TRP A 102 3.74 1.51 7.44
C TRP A 102 3.67 0.75 8.76
N ASN A 103 3.27 -0.54 8.72
CA ASN A 103 3.10 -1.33 9.92
C ASN A 103 4.46 -1.71 10.50
N THR A 104 4.81 -1.10 11.62
CA THR A 104 6.01 -1.38 12.42
C THR A 104 5.66 -1.79 13.84
N VAL A 105 4.40 -2.20 14.07
CA VAL A 105 3.91 -2.63 15.39
C VAL A 105 4.39 -4.06 15.67
N PRO A 106 5.29 -4.28 16.66
CA PRO A 106 5.86 -5.60 16.92
C PRO A 106 4.81 -6.65 17.34
N GLU A 107 3.77 -6.21 18.07
CA GLU A 107 2.66 -7.07 18.52
C GLU A 107 1.86 -7.66 17.34
N TRP A 108 2.00 -7.06 16.15
CA TRP A 108 1.38 -7.52 14.89
C TRP A 108 2.41 -8.13 13.93
N ASN A 109 3.62 -8.44 14.41
CA ASN A 109 4.76 -8.85 13.57
C ASN A 109 5.06 -7.89 12.42
N GLY A 110 4.71 -6.63 12.60
CA GLY A 110 4.81 -5.60 11.56
C GLY A 110 6.25 -5.15 11.30
N ASP A 111 7.08 -5.17 12.31
CA ASP A 111 8.47 -4.74 12.28
C ASP A 111 9.37 -5.57 11.34
N GLU A 112 8.98 -6.82 11.05
CA GLU A 112 9.69 -7.68 10.09
C GLU A 112 9.23 -7.50 8.63
N ILE A 113 8.06 -6.90 8.39
CA ILE A 113 7.46 -6.79 7.05
C ILE A 113 8.39 -6.11 6.04
N PRO A 114 9.00 -4.94 6.34
CA PRO A 114 9.90 -4.28 5.39
C PRO A 114 11.08 -5.15 4.97
N TYR A 115 11.66 -5.88 5.92
CA TYR A 115 12.79 -6.77 5.65
C TYR A 115 12.38 -7.96 4.77
N ARG A 116 11.21 -8.55 5.03
CA ARG A 116 10.69 -9.67 4.22
C ARG A 116 10.43 -9.24 2.79
N LEU A 117 9.83 -8.05 2.60
CA LEU A 117 9.55 -7.49 1.27
C LEU A 117 10.85 -7.11 0.54
N ALA A 118 11.80 -6.46 1.22
CA ALA A 118 13.10 -6.13 0.63
C ALA A 118 13.87 -7.39 0.19
N ASN A 119 13.89 -8.43 1.04
CA ASN A 119 14.53 -9.71 0.71
C ASN A 119 13.85 -10.43 -0.47
N ALA A 120 12.58 -10.12 -0.76
CA ALA A 120 11.86 -10.64 -1.90
C ALA A 120 12.03 -9.78 -3.17
N GLY A 121 12.82 -8.70 -3.10
CA GLY A 121 13.16 -7.86 -4.25
C GLY A 121 12.28 -6.63 -4.43
N TYR A 122 11.40 -6.29 -3.47
CA TYR A 122 10.65 -5.04 -3.53
C TYR A 122 11.55 -3.85 -3.18
N PRO A 123 11.51 -2.75 -3.93
CA PRO A 123 11.99 -1.47 -3.44
C PRO A 123 11.07 -0.97 -2.31
N ILE A 124 11.65 -0.41 -1.25
CA ILE A 124 10.96 -0.09 0.01
C ILE A 124 11.03 1.40 0.33
N ILE A 125 9.90 1.96 0.77
CA ILE A 125 9.82 3.23 1.49
C ILE A 125 9.33 2.95 2.91
N LEU A 126 10.07 3.39 3.91
CA LEU A 126 9.68 3.26 5.31
C LEU A 126 8.74 4.41 5.71
N CYS A 127 7.53 4.08 6.09
CA CYS A 127 6.49 5.00 6.56
C CYS A 127 6.07 4.61 7.98
N ASN A 128 7.04 4.32 8.83
CA ASN A 128 6.89 3.72 10.15
C ASN A 128 5.83 4.42 10.99
N VAL A 129 4.76 3.71 11.36
CA VAL A 129 3.72 4.25 12.22
C VAL A 129 4.28 4.75 13.56
N SER A 130 5.20 3.99 14.14
CA SER A 130 5.83 4.32 15.43
C SER A 130 6.65 5.62 15.44
N ASN A 131 6.89 6.23 14.26
CA ASN A 131 7.74 7.41 14.13
C ASN A 131 7.07 8.57 13.39
N LEU A 132 6.16 8.29 12.43
CA LEU A 132 5.74 9.27 11.44
C LEU A 132 4.22 9.55 11.44
N TYR A 133 3.43 8.81 12.22
CA TYR A 133 1.98 8.96 12.23
C TYR A 133 1.53 10.00 13.27
N PHE A 134 0.95 11.10 12.79
CA PHE A 134 0.53 12.24 13.62
C PHE A 134 -0.84 12.07 14.29
N ASP A 135 -1.56 10.98 14.00
CA ASP A 135 -2.76 10.59 14.73
C ASP A 135 -2.45 9.93 16.08
N LEU A 136 -1.18 9.51 16.28
CA LEU A 136 -0.73 8.96 17.55
C LEU A 136 -0.44 10.06 18.57
N SER A 137 -0.83 9.83 19.82
CA SER A 137 -0.57 10.73 20.94
C SER A 137 0.93 10.80 21.28
N TYR A 138 1.37 11.91 21.87
CA TYR A 138 2.77 12.11 22.28
C TYR A 138 3.16 11.24 23.47
N ASN A 139 2.20 10.95 24.33
CA ASN A 139 2.40 10.12 25.52
C ASN A 139 1.07 9.53 26.03
N LYS A 140 1.15 8.69 27.05
CA LYS A 140 -0.02 8.03 27.66
C LYS A 140 -0.71 8.92 28.72
N HIS A 141 -0.92 10.21 28.47
CA HIS A 141 -1.64 11.07 29.38
C HIS A 141 -3.12 11.17 28.97
N GLU A 142 -4.04 11.13 29.95
CA GLU A 142 -5.49 11.10 29.68
C GLU A 142 -6.03 12.32 28.91
N ASN A 143 -5.34 13.46 29.02
CA ASN A 143 -5.69 14.69 28.32
C ASN A 143 -4.92 14.88 27.00
N GLU A 144 -4.05 13.95 26.65
CA GLU A 144 -3.32 14.01 25.39
C GLU A 144 -4.21 13.50 24.24
N PRO A 145 -4.51 14.34 23.23
CA PRO A 145 -5.32 13.91 22.11
C PRO A 145 -4.54 12.94 21.22
N GLY A 146 -5.25 12.02 20.60
CA GLY A 146 -4.70 11.06 19.62
C GLY A 146 -4.97 9.62 19.98
N ALA A 147 -4.60 8.75 19.08
CA ALA A 147 -4.64 7.30 19.26
C ALA A 147 -3.31 6.79 19.84
N TYR A 148 -3.27 5.52 20.25
CA TYR A 148 -2.04 4.87 20.74
C TYR A 148 -1.91 3.41 20.29
N TRP A 149 -2.61 3.07 19.22
CA TRP A 149 -2.61 1.71 18.64
C TRP A 149 -1.24 1.31 18.06
N GLY A 150 -0.45 2.28 17.60
CA GLY A 150 0.89 2.07 17.05
C GLY A 150 2.02 2.57 17.96
N GLY A 151 1.71 2.95 19.20
CA GLY A 151 2.67 3.51 20.14
C GLY A 151 2.46 5.01 20.39
N PHE A 152 3.54 5.70 20.74
CA PHE A 152 3.53 7.16 20.98
C PHE A 152 4.54 7.82 20.05
N VAL A 153 4.12 8.91 19.40
CA VAL A 153 4.94 9.62 18.40
C VAL A 153 5.10 11.08 18.82
N ASN A 154 6.33 11.52 18.96
CA ASN A 154 6.68 12.91 19.22
C ASN A 154 7.86 13.34 18.35
N GLU A 155 8.26 14.61 18.45
CA GLU A 155 9.35 15.17 17.65
C GLU A 155 10.71 14.47 17.84
N TYR A 156 10.93 13.83 18.98
CA TYR A 156 12.17 13.08 19.23
C TYR A 156 12.14 11.71 18.54
N ASN A 157 11.00 11.01 18.59
CA ASN A 157 10.87 9.69 18.00
C ASN A 157 10.89 9.75 16.46
N SER A 158 10.51 10.90 15.88
CA SER A 158 10.50 11.07 14.42
C SER A 158 11.91 11.11 13.80
N PHE A 159 12.96 11.30 14.59
CA PHE A 159 14.35 11.40 14.14
C PHE A 159 15.26 10.25 14.59
N ASN A 160 14.75 9.24 15.29
CA ASN A 160 15.54 8.11 15.83
C ASN A 160 15.21 6.79 15.18
#